data_0b2ccc813342544c90e56ff41a55e7d4
#
_entry.id   0b2ccc813342544c90e56ff41a55e7d4
#
_cell.length_a   1.000
_cell.length_b   1.000
_cell.length_c   1.000
_cell.angle_alpha   90.00
_cell.angle_beta   90.00
_cell.angle_gamma   90.00
#
_symmetry.space_group_name_H-M   'P 1'
#
loop_
_entity.id
_entity.type
_entity.pdbx_description
1 polymer ?
#
loop_
_entity_poly.entity_id
_entity_poly.type
_entity_poly.pdbx_seq_one_letter_code
_entity_poly.pdbx_strand_id
1 'polypeptide(L)'
;MKQQVFILQGDGPGLLVRRQQSAGLPVLYVHGATFPSALSVAYRFNGRSWMDDWNARGFDAWAFDFAGYGGSDRYSDDAQSEAIPGRAPQAAAQIARVVAHIVSLTGHSAIAMVAHSWGTMAAGLYAALHPERVARLCLFGPIAQRDERTEIGPSPQRWRLVTVAQQRARFIEDVPQEHPHVLIEPDLGMWGQAYLGTDSEAAHRDPPAVKIPYGPVADIADAWSGSLPWRPQDIRAPTLIVRGEWDGVTTDRDAAWLLSRLGHPVRRDAKISKGTHLMHLEHSCEGLFQAVREFLKEERP
;
A
#
# COMPACT_ATOMS: atom_id res chain seq x y z
N MET A 1 -18.81 -13.03 -2.74
CA MET A 1 -19.52 -11.72 -2.72
C MET A 1 -19.23 -10.96 -4.01
N LYS A 2 -20.13 -10.05 -4.43
CA LYS A 2 -19.94 -9.35 -5.73
C LYS A 2 -19.05 -8.13 -5.49
N GLN A 3 -17.88 -8.10 -6.13
CA GLN A 3 -17.00 -6.93 -6.15
C GLN A 3 -17.48 -5.95 -7.23
N GLN A 4 -17.65 -4.70 -6.86
CA GLN A 4 -17.85 -3.58 -7.78
C GLN A 4 -16.51 -3.01 -8.19
N VAL A 5 -16.35 -2.66 -9.46
CA VAL A 5 -15.14 -1.99 -9.99
C VAL A 5 -15.60 -0.86 -10.89
N PHE A 6 -15.09 0.34 -10.68
CA PHE A 6 -15.45 1.52 -11.45
C PHE A 6 -14.30 2.53 -11.48
N ILE A 7 -14.39 3.50 -12.37
CA ILE A 7 -13.44 4.64 -12.43
C ILE A 7 -14.05 5.83 -11.70
N LEU A 8 -13.37 6.32 -10.68
CA LEU A 8 -13.69 7.56 -9.99
C LEU A 8 -13.13 8.73 -10.81
N GLN A 9 -14.02 9.45 -11.49
CA GLN A 9 -13.70 10.66 -12.23
C GLN A 9 -13.67 11.90 -11.29
N GLY A 10 -13.18 13.03 -11.78
CA GLY A 10 -13.14 14.32 -11.07
C GLY A 10 -11.88 15.10 -11.41
N ASP A 11 -11.51 16.06 -10.56
CA ASP A 11 -10.31 16.85 -10.74
C ASP A 11 -9.06 15.97 -10.62
N GLY A 12 -8.31 15.82 -11.72
CA GLY A 12 -7.13 14.97 -11.82
C GLY A 12 -7.40 13.61 -12.49
N PRO A 13 -6.46 12.66 -12.39
CA PRO A 13 -6.55 11.37 -13.09
C PRO A 13 -7.75 10.54 -12.64
N GLY A 14 -8.38 9.82 -13.57
CA GLY A 14 -9.35 8.78 -13.26
C GLY A 14 -8.71 7.69 -12.42
N LEU A 15 -9.37 7.30 -11.31
CA LEU A 15 -8.85 6.29 -10.39
C LEU A 15 -9.73 5.04 -10.42
N LEU A 16 -9.14 3.88 -10.69
CA LEU A 16 -9.87 2.62 -10.56
C LEU A 16 -10.11 2.32 -9.08
N VAL A 17 -11.38 2.18 -8.72
CA VAL A 17 -11.84 1.86 -7.36
C VAL A 17 -12.51 0.50 -7.34
N ARG A 18 -12.26 -0.27 -6.29
CA ARG A 18 -12.88 -1.57 -5.98
C ARG A 18 -13.66 -1.47 -4.69
N ARG A 19 -14.84 -2.07 -4.65
CA ARG A 19 -15.67 -2.16 -3.44
C ARG A 19 -16.27 -3.54 -3.29
N GLN A 20 -16.27 -4.04 -2.07
CA GLN A 20 -17.15 -5.14 -1.63
C GLN A 20 -18.06 -4.58 -0.54
N GLN A 21 -19.28 -4.26 -0.92
CA GLN A 21 -20.21 -3.52 -0.08
C GLN A 21 -20.64 -4.30 1.17
N SER A 22 -20.65 -3.59 2.30
CA SER A 22 -21.27 -4.00 3.56
C SER A 22 -21.79 -2.76 4.31
N ALA A 23 -22.53 -2.98 5.41
CA ALA A 23 -23.07 -1.89 6.23
C ALA A 23 -22.08 -1.40 7.30
N GLY A 24 -20.97 -2.09 7.51
CA GLY A 24 -20.01 -1.76 8.55
C GLY A 24 -19.05 -0.64 8.18
N LEU A 25 -18.08 -0.41 9.07
CA LEU A 25 -17.05 0.62 8.89
C LEU A 25 -16.34 0.45 7.53
N PRO A 26 -16.26 1.52 6.72
CA PRO A 26 -15.46 1.49 5.51
C PRO A 26 -13.96 1.31 5.82
N VAL A 27 -13.32 0.36 5.15
CA VAL A 27 -11.89 0.09 5.23
C VAL A 27 -11.27 0.29 3.86
N LEU A 28 -10.41 1.29 3.71
CA LEU A 28 -9.70 1.59 2.48
C LEU A 28 -8.29 0.99 2.51
N TYR A 29 -7.98 0.12 1.54
CA TYR A 29 -6.61 -0.31 1.29
C TYR A 29 -5.88 0.64 0.36
N VAL A 30 -4.64 0.98 0.74
CA VAL A 30 -3.71 1.82 -0.01
C VAL A 30 -2.48 0.99 -0.38
N HIS A 31 -2.28 0.73 -1.67
CA HIS A 31 -1.23 -0.16 -2.13
C HIS A 31 0.18 0.45 -2.08
N GLY A 32 1.20 -0.40 -2.16
CA GLY A 32 2.62 -0.02 -2.17
C GLY A 32 3.13 0.44 -3.54
N ALA A 33 4.46 0.43 -3.68
CA ALA A 33 5.19 1.10 -4.77
C ALA A 33 5.18 0.38 -6.13
N THR A 34 4.85 -0.93 -6.21
CA THR A 34 5.23 -1.71 -7.40
C THR A 34 4.08 -2.42 -8.11
N PHE A 35 2.93 -2.60 -7.48
CA PHE A 35 1.77 -3.25 -8.09
C PHE A 35 0.44 -2.75 -7.49
N PRO A 36 -0.66 -2.79 -8.26
CA PRO A 36 -1.94 -2.22 -7.87
C PRO A 36 -2.73 -3.10 -6.89
N SER A 37 -3.90 -2.57 -6.46
CA SER A 37 -4.82 -3.23 -5.53
C SER A 37 -5.29 -4.62 -6.00
N ALA A 38 -5.41 -4.83 -7.31
CA ALA A 38 -5.81 -6.12 -7.89
C ALA A 38 -4.85 -7.26 -7.57
N LEU A 39 -3.58 -6.93 -7.37
CA LEU A 39 -2.47 -7.88 -7.16
C LEU A 39 -2.00 -7.92 -5.71
N SER A 40 -2.66 -7.18 -4.84
CA SER A 40 -2.43 -7.14 -3.41
C SER A 40 -3.71 -7.55 -2.66
N VAL A 41 -4.42 -6.58 -2.09
CA VAL A 41 -5.60 -6.82 -1.23
C VAL A 41 -6.75 -7.55 -1.92
N ALA A 42 -6.91 -7.38 -3.25
CA ALA A 42 -7.98 -8.00 -4.04
C ALA A 42 -7.53 -9.29 -4.76
N TYR A 43 -6.25 -9.66 -4.71
CA TYR A 43 -5.77 -10.91 -5.32
C TYR A 43 -6.32 -12.12 -4.56
N ARG A 44 -6.80 -13.12 -5.30
CA ARG A 44 -7.42 -14.30 -4.70
C ARG A 44 -6.51 -15.51 -4.79
N PHE A 45 -6.01 -15.91 -3.65
CA PHE A 45 -5.43 -17.24 -3.49
C PHE A 45 -6.52 -18.23 -3.08
N ASN A 46 -6.63 -19.36 -3.78
CA ASN A 46 -7.65 -20.37 -3.49
C ASN A 46 -9.09 -19.79 -3.39
N GLY A 47 -9.39 -18.81 -4.25
CA GLY A 47 -10.71 -18.18 -4.32
C GLY A 47 -11.02 -17.12 -3.26
N ARG A 48 -10.08 -16.81 -2.35
CA ARG A 48 -10.26 -15.83 -1.27
C ARG A 48 -9.19 -14.73 -1.32
N SER A 49 -9.61 -13.47 -1.18
CA SER A 49 -8.77 -12.29 -1.05
C SER A 49 -8.83 -11.70 0.36
N TRP A 50 -7.95 -10.77 0.66
CA TRP A 50 -8.02 -10.02 1.91
C TRP A 50 -9.26 -9.11 1.99
N MET A 51 -9.72 -8.56 0.86
CA MET A 51 -11.01 -7.86 0.80
C MET A 51 -12.19 -8.80 1.14
N ASP A 52 -12.15 -10.06 0.68
CA ASP A 52 -13.18 -11.05 1.03
C ASP A 52 -13.19 -11.34 2.55
N ASP A 53 -12.01 -11.36 3.20
CA ASP A 53 -11.91 -11.51 4.66
C ASP A 53 -12.56 -10.33 5.40
N TRP A 54 -12.26 -9.09 5.02
CA TRP A 54 -12.88 -7.91 5.64
C TRP A 54 -14.39 -7.90 5.45
N ASN A 55 -14.85 -8.15 4.23
CA ASN A 55 -16.28 -8.12 3.91
C ASN A 55 -17.06 -9.23 4.65
N ALA A 56 -16.48 -10.44 4.76
CA ALA A 56 -17.06 -11.53 5.55
C ALA A 56 -17.18 -11.22 7.05
N ARG A 57 -16.43 -10.22 7.53
CA ARG A 57 -16.46 -9.72 8.92
C ARG A 57 -17.33 -8.49 9.09
N GLY A 58 -18.04 -8.07 8.04
CA GLY A 58 -18.98 -6.96 8.06
C GLY A 58 -18.40 -5.61 7.71
N PHE A 59 -17.12 -5.49 7.39
CA PHE A 59 -16.51 -4.25 6.92
C PHE A 59 -16.90 -3.93 5.47
N ASP A 60 -17.13 -2.66 5.16
CA ASP A 60 -17.28 -2.19 3.77
C ASP A 60 -15.87 -2.04 3.17
N ALA A 61 -15.46 -3.04 2.38
CA ALA A 61 -14.07 -3.15 1.91
C ALA A 61 -13.86 -2.34 0.62
N TRP A 62 -12.87 -1.44 0.65
CA TRP A 62 -12.50 -0.56 -0.45
C TRP A 62 -11.02 -0.69 -0.78
N ALA A 63 -10.70 -0.55 -2.05
CA ALA A 63 -9.34 -0.39 -2.54
C ALA A 63 -9.35 0.47 -3.81
N PHE A 64 -8.21 1.05 -4.15
CA PHE A 64 -8.07 1.77 -5.40
C PHE A 64 -6.66 1.60 -5.96
N ASP A 65 -6.48 1.92 -7.22
CA ASP A 65 -5.17 1.98 -7.86
C ASP A 65 -4.75 3.45 -7.97
N PHE A 66 -3.53 3.79 -7.53
CA PHE A 66 -2.96 5.10 -7.78
C PHE A 66 -2.80 5.34 -9.28
N ALA A 67 -2.82 6.60 -9.71
CA ALA A 67 -2.46 6.97 -11.06
C ALA A 67 -1.08 6.41 -11.43
N GLY A 68 -0.95 5.91 -12.66
CA GLY A 68 0.24 5.20 -13.11
C GLY A 68 0.25 3.70 -12.82
N TYR A 69 -0.78 3.16 -12.13
CA TYR A 69 -0.91 1.75 -11.79
C TYR A 69 -2.23 1.17 -12.25
N GLY A 70 -2.21 -0.13 -12.55
CA GLY A 70 -3.42 -0.93 -12.79
C GLY A 70 -4.36 -0.30 -13.81
N GLY A 71 -5.62 -0.17 -13.43
CA GLY A 71 -6.67 0.40 -14.29
C GLY A 71 -6.91 1.89 -14.11
N SER A 72 -6.11 2.59 -13.31
CA SER A 72 -6.14 4.05 -13.21
C SER A 72 -5.43 4.71 -14.39
N ASP A 73 -5.73 5.99 -14.61
CA ASP A 73 -5.08 6.77 -15.65
C ASP A 73 -3.56 6.79 -15.49
N ARG A 74 -2.85 6.84 -16.61
CA ARG A 74 -1.40 7.01 -16.64
C ARG A 74 -1.05 8.48 -16.53
N TYR A 75 0.09 8.79 -15.90
CA TYR A 75 0.67 10.12 -16.00
C TYR A 75 1.18 10.36 -17.42
N SER A 76 1.15 11.62 -17.87
CA SER A 76 1.71 12.01 -19.15
C SER A 76 3.20 11.68 -19.26
N ASP A 77 3.61 11.22 -20.44
CA ASP A 77 5.01 11.00 -20.82
C ASP A 77 5.69 12.28 -21.31
N ASP A 78 5.10 13.45 -21.07
CA ASP A 78 5.66 14.72 -21.49
C ASP A 78 7.13 14.84 -21.04
N ALA A 79 8.04 14.75 -22.01
CA ALA A 79 9.48 14.79 -21.77
C ALA A 79 9.96 16.17 -21.24
N GLN A 80 9.14 17.22 -21.37
CA GLN A 80 9.46 18.56 -20.88
C GLN A 80 9.10 18.74 -19.39
N SER A 81 8.33 17.82 -18.83
CA SER A 81 8.02 17.87 -17.39
C SER A 81 9.18 17.32 -16.55
N GLU A 82 9.81 18.19 -15.78
CA GLU A 82 10.85 17.81 -14.81
C GLU A 82 10.28 17.11 -13.57
N ALA A 83 8.96 17.17 -13.36
CA ALA A 83 8.33 16.60 -12.18
C ALA A 83 8.35 15.06 -12.20
N ILE A 84 8.81 14.44 -11.12
CA ILE A 84 8.76 12.99 -10.93
C ILE A 84 7.31 12.61 -10.59
N PRO A 85 6.62 11.79 -11.43
CA PRO A 85 5.22 11.43 -11.18
C PRO A 85 5.08 10.46 -10.00
N GLY A 86 3.92 10.52 -9.33
CA GLY A 86 3.54 9.56 -8.29
C GLY A 86 4.23 9.79 -6.95
N ARG A 87 4.65 11.02 -6.62
CA ARG A 87 5.17 11.37 -5.29
C ARG A 87 4.06 11.36 -4.22
N ALA A 88 4.43 11.19 -2.96
CA ALA A 88 3.50 11.09 -1.83
C ALA A 88 2.47 12.25 -1.74
N PRO A 89 2.80 13.51 -2.02
CA PRO A 89 1.79 14.57 -2.04
C PRO A 89 0.70 14.37 -3.11
N GLN A 90 1.08 13.94 -4.32
CA GLN A 90 0.13 13.63 -5.39
C GLN A 90 -0.74 12.42 -5.01
N ALA A 91 -0.14 11.41 -4.41
CA ALA A 91 -0.84 10.21 -3.93
C ALA A 91 -1.80 10.54 -2.77
N ALA A 92 -1.42 11.38 -1.83
CA ALA A 92 -2.30 11.84 -0.74
C ALA A 92 -3.53 12.60 -1.26
N ALA A 93 -3.37 13.41 -2.31
CA ALA A 93 -4.50 14.08 -2.97
C ALA A 93 -5.45 13.06 -3.65
N GLN A 94 -4.93 11.96 -4.21
CA GLN A 94 -5.77 10.88 -4.74
C GLN A 94 -6.51 10.13 -3.64
N ILE A 95 -5.85 9.85 -2.49
CA ILE A 95 -6.50 9.30 -1.29
C ILE A 95 -7.65 10.23 -0.85
N ALA A 96 -7.43 11.54 -0.82
CA ALA A 96 -8.46 12.51 -0.42
C ALA A 96 -9.71 12.41 -1.29
N ARG A 97 -9.57 12.27 -2.62
CA ARG A 97 -10.69 12.08 -3.54
C ARG A 97 -11.45 10.78 -3.28
N VAL A 98 -10.72 9.68 -3.08
CA VAL A 98 -11.34 8.37 -2.79
C VAL A 98 -12.06 8.40 -1.45
N VAL A 99 -11.46 8.96 -0.40
CA VAL A 99 -12.09 9.08 0.92
C VAL A 99 -13.32 9.98 0.87
N ALA A 100 -13.27 11.11 0.17
CA ALA A 100 -14.43 11.99 -0.02
C ALA A 100 -15.59 11.23 -0.68
N HIS A 101 -15.33 10.43 -1.71
CA HIS A 101 -16.31 9.57 -2.36
C HIS A 101 -16.90 8.53 -1.38
N ILE A 102 -16.05 7.81 -0.63
CA ILE A 102 -16.50 6.81 0.35
C ILE A 102 -17.41 7.45 1.40
N VAL A 103 -16.98 8.55 2.00
CA VAL A 103 -17.73 9.28 3.03
C VAL A 103 -19.09 9.76 2.49
N SER A 104 -19.12 10.34 1.29
CA SER A 104 -20.36 10.78 0.64
C SER A 104 -21.32 9.62 0.38
N LEU A 105 -20.80 8.48 -0.07
CA LEU A 105 -21.62 7.33 -0.45
C LEU A 105 -22.13 6.52 0.75
N THR A 106 -21.34 6.44 1.82
CA THR A 106 -21.62 5.58 2.98
C THR A 106 -22.25 6.31 4.15
N GLY A 107 -22.16 7.65 4.19
CA GLY A 107 -22.60 8.48 5.31
C GLY A 107 -21.70 8.43 6.54
N HIS A 108 -20.61 7.68 6.52
CA HIS A 108 -19.62 7.68 7.60
C HIS A 108 -18.80 8.98 7.57
N SER A 109 -18.53 9.58 8.73
CA SER A 109 -17.70 10.79 8.82
C SER A 109 -16.20 10.50 8.68
N ALA A 110 -15.78 9.27 9.00
CA ALA A 110 -14.40 8.82 8.96
C ALA A 110 -14.34 7.33 8.58
N ILE A 111 -13.19 6.90 8.04
CA ILE A 111 -12.94 5.54 7.58
C ILE A 111 -11.72 4.92 8.29
N ALA A 112 -11.58 3.61 8.26
CA ALA A 112 -10.32 2.96 8.56
C ALA A 112 -9.44 2.89 7.31
N MET A 113 -8.13 3.02 7.48
CA MET A 113 -7.16 2.89 6.38
C MET A 113 -6.15 1.80 6.70
N VAL A 114 -5.85 0.96 5.71
CA VAL A 114 -4.79 -0.05 5.74
C VAL A 114 -3.85 0.24 4.59
N ALA A 115 -2.66 0.73 4.89
CA ALA A 115 -1.70 1.15 3.88
C ALA A 115 -0.46 0.26 3.92
N HIS A 116 0.06 -0.13 2.75
CA HIS A 116 1.22 -1.00 2.61
C HIS A 116 2.44 -0.27 2.06
N SER A 117 3.61 -0.51 2.69
CA SER A 117 4.90 -0.08 2.16
C SER A 117 4.95 1.43 1.88
N TRP A 118 5.39 1.87 0.71
CA TRP A 118 5.34 3.27 0.30
C TRP A 118 3.94 3.89 0.43
N GLY A 119 2.87 3.12 0.23
CA GLY A 119 1.50 3.61 0.47
C GLY A 119 1.29 4.17 1.88
N THR A 120 2.10 3.75 2.86
CA THR A 120 2.07 4.31 4.23
C THR A 120 2.56 5.76 4.27
N MET A 121 3.42 6.17 3.33
CA MET A 121 3.89 7.55 3.23
C MET A 121 2.76 8.48 2.77
N ALA A 122 2.02 8.07 1.73
CA ALA A 122 0.86 8.80 1.23
C ALA A 122 -0.30 8.81 2.23
N ALA A 123 -0.60 7.66 2.84
CA ALA A 123 -1.66 7.52 3.84
C ALA A 123 -1.34 8.28 5.14
N GLY A 124 -0.09 8.26 5.59
CA GLY A 124 0.37 9.04 6.74
C GLY A 124 0.26 10.54 6.50
N LEU A 125 0.66 11.01 5.30
CA LEU A 125 0.49 12.41 4.91
C LEU A 125 -1.00 12.81 4.89
N TYR A 126 -1.85 11.97 4.27
CA TYR A 126 -3.29 12.21 4.28
C TYR A 126 -3.87 12.26 5.70
N ALA A 127 -3.50 11.30 6.55
CA ALA A 127 -4.02 11.22 7.93
C ALA A 127 -3.56 12.40 8.81
N ALA A 128 -2.36 12.93 8.56
CA ALA A 128 -1.86 14.12 9.24
C ALA A 128 -2.61 15.39 8.81
N LEU A 129 -2.99 15.50 7.52
CA LEU A 129 -3.71 16.63 6.96
C LEU A 129 -5.22 16.59 7.23
N HIS A 130 -5.81 15.39 7.38
CA HIS A 130 -7.24 15.15 7.53
C HIS A 130 -7.56 14.21 8.70
N PRO A 131 -7.15 14.56 9.93
CA PRO A 131 -7.28 13.66 11.08
C PRO A 131 -8.75 13.31 11.41
N GLU A 132 -9.71 14.18 11.05
CA GLU A 132 -11.14 13.96 11.24
C GLU A 132 -11.71 12.87 10.31
N ARG A 133 -11.00 12.50 9.25
CA ARG A 133 -11.42 11.52 8.26
C ARG A 133 -10.87 10.12 8.51
N VAL A 134 -9.96 9.96 9.47
CA VAL A 134 -9.30 8.68 9.74
C VAL A 134 -9.73 8.16 11.11
N ALA A 135 -10.56 7.14 11.12
CA ALA A 135 -11.03 6.49 12.34
C ALA A 135 -9.97 5.57 12.95
N ARG A 136 -9.20 4.88 12.10
CA ARG A 136 -8.08 3.98 12.46
C ARG A 136 -7.08 3.95 11.31
N LEU A 137 -5.80 3.86 11.66
CA LEU A 137 -4.71 3.75 10.69
C LEU A 137 -3.91 2.48 10.93
N CYS A 138 -3.84 1.61 9.93
CA CYS A 138 -2.96 0.45 9.93
C CYS A 138 -1.83 0.69 8.92
N LEU A 139 -0.60 0.68 9.41
CA LEU A 139 0.63 0.84 8.65
C LEU A 139 1.28 -0.53 8.49
N PHE A 140 1.06 -1.17 7.36
CA PHE A 140 1.63 -2.47 7.02
C PHE A 140 2.97 -2.29 6.30
N GLY A 141 4.05 -2.76 6.92
CA GLY A 141 5.40 -2.60 6.42
C GLY A 141 5.77 -1.12 6.17
N PRO A 142 5.60 -0.21 7.16
CA PRO A 142 5.73 1.22 6.91
C PRO A 142 7.16 1.64 6.60
N ILE A 143 7.28 2.63 5.71
CA ILE A 143 8.53 3.35 5.50
C ILE A 143 8.70 4.37 6.63
N ALA A 144 9.74 4.20 7.43
CA ALA A 144 10.12 5.15 8.48
C ALA A 144 11.20 6.12 7.99
N GLN A 145 11.36 7.20 8.72
CA GLN A 145 12.49 8.10 8.52
C GLN A 145 13.77 7.45 9.07
N ARG A 146 14.84 7.52 8.30
CA ARG A 146 16.19 7.15 8.72
C ARG A 146 17.12 8.35 8.52
N ASP A 147 18.26 8.31 9.16
CA ASP A 147 19.34 9.26 8.94
C ASP A 147 20.52 8.50 8.31
N GLU A 148 20.24 7.92 7.16
CA GLU A 148 21.22 7.18 6.38
C GLU A 148 21.54 7.99 5.12
N ARG A 149 22.83 8.18 4.83
CA ARG A 149 23.21 8.72 3.53
C ARG A 149 22.91 7.65 2.48
N THR A 150 21.74 7.75 1.86
CA THR A 150 21.43 6.90 0.72
C THR A 150 22.26 7.38 -0.48
N GLU A 151 23.02 6.48 -1.08
CA GLU A 151 23.74 6.74 -2.35
C GLU A 151 22.77 6.90 -3.55
N ILE A 152 21.46 6.85 -3.30
CA ILE A 152 20.43 7.16 -4.28
C ILE A 152 20.43 8.66 -4.46
N GLY A 153 21.35 9.16 -5.30
CA GLY A 153 21.35 10.54 -5.75
C GLY A 153 20.03 10.86 -6.49
N PRO A 154 19.74 12.17 -6.71
CA PRO A 154 18.57 12.57 -7.46
C PRO A 154 18.62 11.91 -8.84
N SER A 155 17.76 10.93 -9.05
CA SER A 155 17.65 10.24 -10.33
C SER A 155 16.76 11.08 -11.24
N PRO A 156 17.20 11.40 -12.47
CA PRO A 156 16.37 12.08 -13.46
C PRO A 156 15.25 11.17 -13.99
N GLN A 157 15.16 9.92 -13.49
CA GLN A 157 14.18 8.97 -13.97
C GLN A 157 12.77 9.33 -13.50
N ARG A 158 11.84 9.33 -14.44
CA ARG A 158 10.41 9.53 -14.17
C ARG A 158 9.68 8.20 -13.97
N TRP A 159 10.23 7.12 -14.55
CA TRP A 159 9.60 5.81 -14.64
C TRP A 159 10.57 4.68 -14.32
N ARG A 160 10.00 3.57 -13.91
CA ARG A 160 10.70 2.28 -13.80
C ARG A 160 10.01 1.26 -14.67
N LEU A 161 10.81 0.40 -15.28
CA LEU A 161 10.34 -0.85 -15.89
C LEU A 161 10.64 -1.98 -14.92
N VAL A 162 9.63 -2.75 -14.56
CA VAL A 162 9.75 -3.83 -13.58
C VAL A 162 9.22 -5.12 -14.17
N THR A 163 10.08 -6.14 -14.26
CA THR A 163 9.75 -7.47 -14.77
C THR A 163 9.17 -8.36 -13.68
N VAL A 164 8.51 -9.46 -14.08
CA VAL A 164 8.04 -10.49 -13.12
C VAL A 164 9.22 -11.10 -12.35
N ALA A 165 10.36 -11.32 -13.01
CA ALA A 165 11.55 -11.85 -12.36
C ALA A 165 12.10 -10.92 -11.27
N GLN A 166 12.11 -9.60 -11.52
CA GLN A 166 12.49 -8.61 -10.51
C GLN A 166 11.51 -8.56 -9.34
N GLN A 167 10.19 -8.67 -9.60
CA GLN A 167 9.21 -8.76 -8.52
C GLN A 167 9.44 -10.02 -7.67
N ARG A 168 9.63 -11.17 -8.32
CA ARG A 168 9.89 -12.42 -7.60
C ARG A 168 11.15 -12.35 -6.75
N ALA A 169 12.24 -11.84 -7.30
CA ALA A 169 13.50 -11.67 -6.56
C ALA A 169 13.28 -10.83 -5.29
N ARG A 170 12.58 -9.70 -5.43
CA ARG A 170 12.26 -8.82 -4.31
C ARG A 170 11.33 -9.46 -3.28
N PHE A 171 10.37 -10.29 -3.71
CA PHE A 171 9.41 -10.91 -2.79
C PHE A 171 10.06 -11.94 -1.86
N ILE A 172 11.22 -12.44 -2.21
CA ILE A 172 11.94 -13.47 -1.45
C ILE A 172 13.33 -13.03 -0.97
N GLU A 173 13.72 -11.75 -1.17
CA GLU A 173 15.08 -11.28 -0.85
C GLU A 173 15.42 -11.40 0.65
N ASP A 174 14.42 -11.22 1.51
CA ASP A 174 14.58 -11.27 2.97
C ASP A 174 14.28 -12.65 3.58
N VAL A 175 13.95 -13.64 2.77
CA VAL A 175 13.60 -14.99 3.25
C VAL A 175 14.87 -15.74 3.65
N PRO A 176 15.00 -16.25 4.89
CA PRO A 176 16.11 -17.09 5.29
C PRO A 176 16.25 -18.32 4.39
N GLN A 177 17.49 -18.73 4.11
CA GLN A 177 17.79 -19.81 3.15
C GLN A 177 17.13 -21.16 3.49
N GLU A 178 16.90 -21.41 4.79
CA GLU A 178 16.21 -22.60 5.29
C GLU A 178 14.69 -22.58 5.06
N HIS A 179 14.12 -21.45 4.59
CA HIS A 179 12.68 -21.26 4.36
C HIS A 179 12.38 -20.81 2.92
N PRO A 180 12.71 -21.60 1.88
CA PRO A 180 12.65 -21.12 0.50
C PRO A 180 11.24 -20.93 -0.07
N HIS A 181 10.20 -21.45 0.59
CA HIS A 181 8.83 -21.51 0.06
C HIS A 181 7.84 -20.72 0.91
N VAL A 182 7.97 -19.39 0.93
CA VAL A 182 7.06 -18.51 1.68
C VAL A 182 5.85 -18.06 0.85
N LEU A 183 6.01 -17.86 -0.46
CA LEU A 183 4.95 -17.41 -1.36
C LEU A 183 3.90 -18.51 -1.56
N ILE A 184 2.60 -18.12 -1.53
CA ILE A 184 1.48 -19.02 -1.85
C ILE A 184 1.59 -19.50 -3.30
N GLU A 185 2.09 -18.65 -4.19
CA GLU A 185 2.37 -18.95 -5.60
C GLU A 185 3.89 -18.79 -5.86
N PRO A 186 4.70 -19.83 -5.64
CA PRO A 186 6.17 -19.74 -5.61
C PRO A 186 6.79 -19.22 -6.92
N ASP A 187 6.19 -19.58 -8.06
CA ASP A 187 6.71 -19.21 -9.39
C ASP A 187 6.06 -17.93 -9.93
N LEU A 188 5.11 -17.33 -9.19
CA LEU A 188 4.31 -16.19 -9.62
C LEU A 188 3.69 -16.35 -11.02
N GLY A 189 3.30 -17.57 -11.42
CA GLY A 189 2.86 -17.86 -12.77
C GLY A 189 1.58 -17.09 -13.15
N MET A 190 0.49 -17.27 -12.42
CA MET A 190 -0.76 -16.54 -12.65
C MET A 190 -0.68 -15.10 -12.19
N TRP A 191 -0.05 -14.85 -11.03
CA TRP A 191 0.18 -13.51 -10.53
C TRP A 191 1.03 -12.68 -11.52
N GLY A 192 2.09 -13.26 -12.06
CA GLY A 192 2.99 -12.61 -13.02
C GLY A 192 2.28 -12.27 -14.34
N GLN A 193 1.44 -13.16 -14.86
CA GLN A 193 0.60 -12.88 -16.02
C GLN A 193 -0.37 -11.72 -15.75
N ALA A 194 -1.04 -11.75 -14.59
CA ALA A 194 -1.93 -10.68 -14.18
C ALA A 194 -1.17 -9.35 -13.97
N TYR A 195 0.08 -9.40 -13.47
CA TYR A 195 0.94 -8.23 -13.32
C TYR A 195 1.28 -7.60 -14.67
N LEU A 196 1.73 -8.37 -15.65
CA LEU A 196 1.98 -7.86 -17.01
C LEU A 196 0.68 -7.30 -17.63
N GLY A 197 -0.46 -7.93 -17.38
CA GLY A 197 -1.78 -7.45 -17.84
C GLY A 197 -2.21 -6.10 -17.23
N THR A 198 -1.50 -5.56 -16.23
CA THR A 198 -1.79 -4.22 -15.69
C THR A 198 -1.25 -3.08 -16.54
N ASP A 199 -0.46 -3.36 -17.57
CA ASP A 199 0.10 -2.40 -18.51
C ASP A 199 -0.01 -2.96 -19.94
N SER A 200 -0.80 -2.34 -20.79
CA SER A 200 -1.04 -2.79 -22.17
C SER A 200 0.23 -2.92 -23.01
N GLU A 201 1.27 -2.15 -22.68
CA GLU A 201 2.55 -2.15 -23.39
C GLU A 201 3.56 -3.15 -22.80
N ALA A 202 3.22 -3.83 -21.68
CA ALA A 202 4.19 -4.68 -20.98
C ALA A 202 4.75 -5.80 -21.85
N ALA A 203 3.90 -6.45 -22.64
CA ALA A 203 4.28 -7.56 -23.52
C ALA A 203 5.11 -7.13 -24.74
N HIS A 204 5.07 -5.85 -25.10
CA HIS A 204 5.84 -5.30 -26.23
C HIS A 204 7.28 -4.91 -25.87
N ARG A 205 7.63 -4.96 -24.58
CA ARG A 205 8.98 -4.69 -24.11
C ARG A 205 9.80 -5.97 -24.05
N ASP A 206 11.10 -5.85 -24.20
CA ASP A 206 12.06 -6.95 -24.10
C ASP A 206 13.10 -6.65 -23.01
N PRO A 207 13.12 -7.40 -21.90
CA PRO A 207 12.09 -8.37 -21.48
C PRO A 207 10.74 -7.71 -21.12
N PRO A 208 9.62 -8.48 -21.13
CA PRO A 208 8.32 -7.97 -20.75
C PRO A 208 8.33 -7.34 -19.34
N ALA A 209 7.84 -6.10 -19.24
CA ALA A 209 7.94 -5.31 -18.01
C ALA A 209 6.80 -4.30 -17.89
N VAL A 210 6.35 -4.06 -16.67
CA VAL A 210 5.35 -3.03 -16.35
C VAL A 210 6.04 -1.70 -16.09
N LYS A 211 5.53 -0.62 -16.70
CA LYS A 211 5.99 0.74 -16.48
C LYS A 211 5.24 1.35 -15.29
N ILE A 212 5.99 1.76 -14.27
CA ILE A 212 5.45 2.37 -13.05
C ILE A 212 6.13 3.72 -12.74
N PRO A 213 5.46 4.63 -12.00
CA PRO A 213 6.07 5.89 -11.57
C PRO A 213 7.32 5.71 -10.71
N TYR A 214 8.29 6.60 -10.86
CA TYR A 214 9.51 6.61 -10.04
C TYR A 214 9.31 7.31 -8.68
N GLY A 215 8.24 8.10 -8.53
CA GLY A 215 7.96 8.87 -7.31
C GLY A 215 8.07 8.09 -6.00
N PRO A 216 7.56 6.85 -5.92
CA PRO A 216 7.72 6.02 -4.73
C PRO A 216 9.16 5.75 -4.31
N VAL A 217 10.06 5.54 -5.27
CA VAL A 217 11.50 5.33 -4.99
C VAL A 217 12.14 6.61 -4.49
N ALA A 218 11.81 7.74 -5.12
CA ALA A 218 12.32 9.05 -4.70
C ALA A 218 11.85 9.40 -3.27
N ASP A 219 10.58 9.13 -2.93
CA ASP A 219 10.05 9.36 -1.58
C ASP A 219 10.74 8.49 -0.53
N ILE A 220 10.99 7.21 -0.83
CA ILE A 220 11.71 6.29 0.07
C ILE A 220 13.14 6.79 0.29
N ALA A 221 13.82 7.20 -0.78
CA ALA A 221 15.17 7.75 -0.69
C ALA A 221 15.21 9.01 0.19
N ASP A 222 14.26 9.93 0.00
CA ASP A 222 14.13 11.13 0.83
C ASP A 222 13.88 10.76 2.30
N ALA A 223 12.97 9.81 2.58
CA ALA A 223 12.67 9.38 3.94
C ALA A 223 13.89 8.76 4.63
N TRP A 224 14.66 7.92 3.93
CA TRP A 224 15.87 7.32 4.48
C TRP A 224 17.02 8.31 4.62
N SER A 225 16.96 9.45 3.92
CA SER A 225 17.88 10.58 4.07
C SER A 225 17.40 11.66 5.05
N GLY A 226 16.40 11.36 5.87
CA GLY A 226 15.92 12.25 6.93
C GLY A 226 14.67 13.08 6.60
N SER A 227 14.02 12.86 5.45
CA SER A 227 12.88 13.67 5.00
C SER A 227 11.61 12.85 4.75
N LEU A 228 10.93 12.44 5.82
CA LEU A 228 9.61 11.81 5.73
C LEU A 228 8.55 12.88 5.38
N PRO A 229 7.59 12.65 4.45
CA PRO A 229 6.63 13.66 4.00
C PRO A 229 5.56 14.04 5.05
N TRP A 230 5.53 13.39 6.20
CA TRP A 230 4.61 13.64 7.31
C TRP A 230 5.31 13.45 8.66
N ARG A 231 4.75 14.05 9.69
CA ARG A 231 5.27 13.95 11.04
C ARG A 231 4.42 12.95 11.84
N PRO A 232 4.99 11.88 12.43
CA PRO A 232 4.21 10.88 13.17
C PRO A 232 3.40 11.46 14.33
N GLN A 233 3.86 12.51 14.98
CA GLN A 233 3.16 13.20 16.06
C GLN A 233 1.87 13.91 15.61
N ASP A 234 1.67 14.13 14.32
CA ASP A 234 0.45 14.75 13.78
C ASP A 234 -0.67 13.72 13.54
N ILE A 235 -0.37 12.42 13.63
CA ILE A 235 -1.37 11.34 13.52
C ILE A 235 -2.24 11.32 14.77
N ARG A 236 -3.55 11.56 14.58
CA ARG A 236 -4.56 11.61 15.65
C ARG A 236 -5.40 10.35 15.76
N ALA A 237 -5.28 9.42 14.83
CA ALA A 237 -6.00 8.16 14.84
C ALA A 237 -5.26 7.09 15.65
N PRO A 238 -5.99 6.18 16.33
CA PRO A 238 -5.41 4.92 16.79
C PRO A 238 -4.63 4.26 15.67
N THR A 239 -3.40 3.82 15.94
CA THR A 239 -2.49 3.31 14.90
C THR A 239 -1.93 1.94 15.26
N LEU A 240 -2.00 1.01 14.29
CA LEU A 240 -1.31 -0.27 14.30
C LEU A 240 -0.18 -0.23 13.28
N ILE A 241 1.04 -0.54 13.72
CA ILE A 241 2.12 -0.97 12.84
C ILE A 241 2.03 -2.49 12.74
N VAL A 242 2.01 -3.04 11.53
CA VAL A 242 2.11 -4.49 11.32
C VAL A 242 3.23 -4.77 10.32
N ARG A 243 4.11 -5.71 10.64
CA ARG A 243 5.31 -6.03 9.86
C ARG A 243 5.70 -7.49 10.00
N GLY A 244 6.46 -7.98 9.04
CA GLY A 244 7.00 -9.34 9.09
C GLY A 244 8.22 -9.45 10.00
N GLU A 245 8.44 -10.65 10.51
CA GLU A 245 9.67 -11.00 11.25
C GLU A 245 10.91 -10.85 10.37
N TRP A 246 10.77 -11.13 9.08
CA TRP A 246 11.84 -11.07 8.07
C TRP A 246 11.71 -9.84 7.15
N ASP A 247 11.00 -8.80 7.58
CA ASP A 247 10.84 -7.57 6.82
C ASP A 247 12.11 -6.70 6.92
N GLY A 248 12.95 -6.72 5.91
CA GLY A 248 14.18 -5.91 5.81
C GLY A 248 13.91 -4.43 5.50
N VAL A 249 12.72 -4.10 5.00
CA VAL A 249 12.30 -2.72 4.73
C VAL A 249 11.84 -2.01 6.00
N THR A 250 11.07 -2.73 6.86
CA THR A 250 10.58 -2.20 8.13
C THR A 250 11.20 -2.98 9.29
N THR A 251 12.34 -2.52 9.74
CA THR A 251 13.10 -3.14 10.82
C THR A 251 12.51 -2.87 12.21
N ASP A 252 13.01 -3.57 13.25
CA ASP A 252 12.66 -3.28 14.64
C ASP A 252 12.97 -1.83 15.03
N ARG A 253 14.05 -1.25 14.48
CA ARG A 253 14.44 0.14 14.69
C ARG A 253 13.43 1.11 14.08
N ASP A 254 12.93 0.81 12.87
CA ASP A 254 11.93 1.63 12.18
C ASP A 254 10.59 1.64 12.93
N ALA A 255 10.14 0.47 13.37
CA ALA A 255 8.92 0.34 14.16
C ALA A 255 9.02 1.09 15.50
N ALA A 256 10.13 0.93 16.23
CA ALA A 256 10.37 1.64 17.48
C ALA A 256 10.42 3.16 17.27
N TRP A 257 11.05 3.62 16.18
CA TRP A 257 11.11 5.04 15.82
C TRP A 257 9.72 5.62 15.59
N LEU A 258 8.86 4.94 14.81
CA LEU A 258 7.48 5.36 14.56
C LEU A 258 6.64 5.34 15.84
N LEU A 259 6.64 4.22 16.59
CA LEU A 259 5.86 4.06 17.82
C LEU A 259 6.17 5.14 18.84
N SER A 260 7.45 5.49 19.00
CA SER A 260 7.86 6.51 19.97
C SER A 260 7.34 7.91 19.64
N ARG A 261 6.96 8.16 18.36
CA ARG A 261 6.60 9.48 17.84
C ARG A 261 5.14 9.66 17.46
N LEU A 262 4.38 8.56 17.26
CA LEU A 262 2.95 8.64 16.93
C LEU A 262 2.19 9.43 18.00
N GLY A 263 1.35 10.38 17.55
CA GLY A 263 0.67 11.35 18.42
C GLY A 263 -0.50 10.79 19.21
N HIS A 264 -1.12 9.67 18.78
CA HIS A 264 -2.23 9.05 19.51
C HIS A 264 -1.74 8.07 20.58
N PRO A 265 -2.37 7.99 21.79
CA PRO A 265 -1.94 7.08 22.85
C PRO A 265 -2.13 5.60 22.47
N VAL A 266 -3.17 5.25 21.69
CA VAL A 266 -3.37 3.89 21.18
C VAL A 266 -2.47 3.71 19.96
N ARG A 267 -1.34 3.06 20.18
CA ARG A 267 -0.33 2.74 19.19
C ARG A 267 0.24 1.37 19.47
N ARG A 268 0.29 0.50 18.46
CA ARG A 268 0.68 -0.90 18.63
C ARG A 268 1.65 -1.32 17.54
N ASP A 269 2.48 -2.32 17.83
CA ASP A 269 3.32 -3.03 16.88
C ASP A 269 2.97 -4.52 16.91
N ALA A 270 2.64 -5.08 15.77
CA ALA A 270 2.40 -6.50 15.56
C ALA A 270 3.46 -7.06 14.59
N LYS A 271 4.34 -7.91 15.11
CA LYS A 271 5.37 -8.59 14.32
C LYS A 271 4.88 -9.99 13.97
N ILE A 272 4.68 -10.25 12.69
CA ILE A 272 4.13 -11.52 12.18
C ILE A 272 5.27 -12.48 11.91
N SER A 273 5.23 -13.64 12.57
CA SER A 273 6.26 -14.67 12.42
C SER A 273 6.33 -15.20 11.00
N LYS A 274 7.55 -15.41 10.50
CA LYS A 274 7.87 -15.93 9.16
C LYS A 274 7.26 -15.10 8.01
N GLY A 275 6.90 -13.84 8.25
CA GLY A 275 6.44 -12.93 7.22
C GLY A 275 7.58 -12.04 6.71
N THR A 276 7.62 -11.74 5.42
CA THR A 276 8.45 -10.70 4.83
C THR A 276 7.67 -9.40 4.67
N HIS A 277 8.22 -8.45 3.94
CA HIS A 277 7.54 -7.21 3.53
C HIS A 277 6.28 -7.47 2.69
N LEU A 278 6.19 -8.63 2.04
CA LEU A 278 5.13 -9.03 1.11
C LEU A 278 4.17 -10.09 1.71
N MET A 279 4.11 -10.23 3.04
CA MET A 279 3.40 -11.32 3.72
C MET A 279 1.93 -11.48 3.32
N HIS A 280 1.30 -10.49 2.72
CA HIS A 280 -0.07 -10.63 2.17
C HIS A 280 -0.14 -11.56 0.94
N LEU A 281 0.99 -11.91 0.34
CA LEU A 281 1.12 -12.88 -0.76
C LEU A 281 1.74 -14.22 -0.29
N GLU A 282 1.92 -14.39 1.01
CA GLU A 282 2.63 -15.51 1.62
C GLU A 282 1.72 -16.40 2.47
N HIS A 283 2.21 -17.57 2.84
CA HIS A 283 1.54 -18.47 3.77
C HIS A 283 1.32 -17.87 5.16
N SER A 284 2.11 -16.86 5.55
CA SER A 284 1.97 -16.09 6.79
C SER A 284 0.83 -15.07 6.77
N CYS A 285 0.12 -14.90 5.64
CA CYS A 285 -0.91 -13.85 5.44
C CYS A 285 -2.04 -13.89 6.49
N GLU A 286 -2.41 -15.05 7.01
CA GLU A 286 -3.49 -15.13 8.01
C GLU A 286 -3.13 -14.42 9.32
N GLY A 287 -1.86 -14.45 9.72
CA GLY A 287 -1.37 -13.67 10.88
C GLY A 287 -1.55 -12.17 10.69
N LEU A 288 -1.20 -11.67 9.49
CA LEU A 288 -1.45 -10.28 9.10
C LEU A 288 -2.95 -9.96 9.12
N PHE A 289 -3.77 -10.80 8.49
CA PHE A 289 -5.23 -10.59 8.41
C PHE A 289 -5.86 -10.56 9.80
N GLN A 290 -5.43 -11.45 10.68
CA GLN A 290 -5.92 -11.50 12.06
C GLN A 290 -5.53 -10.23 12.83
N ALA A 291 -4.27 -9.83 12.83
CA ALA A 291 -3.79 -8.66 13.57
C ALA A 291 -4.53 -7.38 13.14
N VAL A 292 -4.69 -7.18 11.81
CA VAL A 292 -5.43 -6.03 11.29
C VAL A 292 -6.92 -6.10 11.64
N ARG A 293 -7.54 -7.25 11.50
CA ARG A 293 -8.95 -7.47 11.81
C ARG A 293 -9.29 -7.22 13.29
N GLU A 294 -8.45 -7.69 14.20
CA GLU A 294 -8.61 -7.43 15.63
C GLU A 294 -8.52 -5.94 15.93
N PHE A 295 -7.51 -5.27 15.41
CA PHE A 295 -7.35 -3.82 15.56
C PHE A 295 -8.53 -3.02 14.99
N LEU A 296 -9.08 -3.43 13.84
CA LEU A 296 -10.21 -2.73 13.22
C LEU A 296 -11.52 -2.89 14.00
N LYS A 297 -11.68 -3.97 14.78
CA LYS A 297 -12.89 -4.27 15.57
C LYS A 297 -12.92 -3.63 16.96
N GLU A 298 -11.80 -3.13 17.44
CA GLU A 298 -11.76 -2.53 18.77
C GLU A 298 -12.77 -1.39 18.89
N GLU A 299 -13.46 -1.30 20.00
CA GLU A 299 -14.32 -0.15 20.30
C GLU A 299 -13.46 1.12 20.38
N ARG A 300 -14.02 2.25 19.98
CA ARG A 300 -13.34 3.53 20.19
C ARG A 300 -13.22 3.75 21.69
N PRO A 301 -12.03 4.08 22.20
CA PRO A 301 -11.85 4.42 23.59
C PRO A 301 -12.65 5.65 24.00
#